data_e308fb1ae5bf05074b17013f87cd7b8b
#
_entry.id   e308fb1ae5bf05074b17013f87cd7b8b
#
_cell.length_a   1.000
_cell.length_b   1.000
_cell.length_c   1.000
_cell.angle_alpha   90.00
_cell.angle_beta   90.00
_cell.angle_gamma   90.00
#
_symmetry.space_group_name_H-M   'P 1'
#
loop_
_entity.id
_entity.type
_entity.pdbx_description
1 polymer ?
#
loop_
_entity_poly.entity_id
_entity_poly.type
_entity_poly.pdbx_seq_one_letter_code
_entity_poly.pdbx_strand_id
1 'polypeptide(L)'
;YDYVDQTVVPLLEQISSVAEVEAMGGKSEYYKIELQSDEMAQYQVTMSDVSTAMSTANLSYPSGDAVSGKLELSVSTSLEHETIEALKEVPITTSSGKIVYLEDIARVYEAEESRGGISRYNGEDTISISITKQQSSTAMDVSSEVQEVIESLEADDENLNIRIVRDSADSILSSLKDVALTLVLAAVISMIIIFIFFGDYKASLIVGSSIPTSILVSLILMTSAGFSLNIITMSGLVLGVGMMVDNSIVVLESCFRAIETEEDKGLLGYARASLSGTNIVLQSILGSTVTTCVVFLPLVFLQGMSGQMFGSMGYVIVFCMLASFLSAITIVPLTYMAYKPQERMQAPMSRPMERIQNGYRRIMPGLLNHKAIIMIASVILVIAAYFLASGMETELMTADDTGTVSVSIETR
;
A
#
# COMPACT_ATOMS: atom_id res chain seq x y z
N TYR A 1 30.84 5.03 -8.48
CA TYR A 1 30.13 3.81 -8.04
C TYR A 1 30.74 3.28 -6.74
N ASP A 2 32.07 3.10 -6.70
CA ASP A 2 32.74 2.43 -5.59
C ASP A 2 32.52 3.11 -4.23
N TYR A 3 32.46 4.45 -4.19
CA TYR A 3 32.06 5.18 -2.97
C TYR A 3 30.63 4.84 -2.51
N VAL A 4 29.68 4.77 -3.44
CA VAL A 4 28.29 4.41 -3.12
C VAL A 4 28.20 2.97 -2.61
N ASP A 5 28.88 2.05 -3.28
CA ASP A 5 28.88 0.63 -2.94
C ASP A 5 29.57 0.33 -1.60
N GLN A 6 30.67 1.04 -1.30
CA GLN A 6 31.47 0.81 -0.08
C GLN A 6 31.03 1.63 1.13
N THR A 7 30.36 2.76 0.92
CA THR A 7 29.99 3.68 2.00
C THR A 7 28.49 3.84 2.16
N VAL A 8 27.77 4.17 1.07
CA VAL A 8 26.34 4.49 1.15
C VAL A 8 25.49 3.24 1.33
N VAL A 9 25.73 2.21 0.50
CA VAL A 9 24.96 0.96 0.54
C VAL A 9 25.05 0.28 1.91
N PRO A 10 26.25 0.07 2.51
CA PRO A 10 26.34 -0.57 3.81
C PRO A 10 25.68 0.20 4.96
N LEU A 11 25.63 1.54 4.89
CA LEU A 11 24.92 2.35 5.88
C LEU A 11 23.40 2.20 5.75
N LEU A 12 22.89 2.12 4.52
CA LEU A 12 21.47 1.87 4.27
C LEU A 12 21.07 0.44 4.64
N GLU A 13 21.95 -0.55 4.44
CA GLU A 13 21.70 -1.95 4.84
C GLU A 13 21.70 -2.17 6.36
N GLN A 14 22.37 -1.29 7.13
CA GLN A 14 22.34 -1.34 8.59
C GLN A 14 21.00 -0.92 9.19
N ILE A 15 20.13 -0.28 8.40
CA ILE A 15 18.81 0.13 8.83
C ILE A 15 17.95 -1.11 9.10
N SER A 16 17.43 -1.24 10.31
CA SER A 16 16.71 -2.43 10.77
C SER A 16 15.43 -2.75 9.98
N SER A 17 14.84 -1.74 9.36
CA SER A 17 13.63 -1.86 8.55
C SER A 17 13.89 -2.21 7.08
N VAL A 18 15.16 -2.18 6.63
CA VAL A 18 15.60 -2.47 5.26
C VAL A 18 15.93 -3.95 5.12
N ALA A 19 15.45 -4.58 4.04
CA ALA A 19 15.76 -5.96 3.70
C ALA A 19 16.89 -6.08 2.69
N GLU A 20 16.95 -5.15 1.72
CA GLU A 20 17.89 -5.20 0.60
C GLU A 20 18.08 -3.81 0.02
N VAL A 21 19.31 -3.51 -0.37
CA VAL A 21 19.69 -2.28 -1.07
C VAL A 21 20.41 -2.67 -2.37
N GLU A 22 19.86 -2.23 -3.49
CA GLU A 22 20.45 -2.47 -4.81
C GLU A 22 20.89 -1.14 -5.42
N ALA A 23 22.17 -1.04 -5.80
CA ALA A 23 22.71 0.10 -6.52
C ALA A 23 22.89 -0.25 -8.00
N MET A 24 22.39 0.61 -8.89
CA MET A 24 22.43 0.43 -10.33
C MET A 24 22.92 1.71 -11.03
N GLY A 25 23.71 1.57 -12.07
CA GLY A 25 24.28 2.68 -12.82
C GLY A 25 25.65 3.08 -12.28
N GLY A 26 26.20 4.12 -12.87
CA GLY A 26 27.57 4.54 -12.61
C GLY A 26 28.61 3.65 -13.29
N LYS A 27 29.87 3.99 -13.07
CA LYS A 27 31.02 3.30 -13.62
C LYS A 27 31.95 2.89 -12.49
N SER A 28 32.45 1.68 -12.57
CA SER A 28 33.52 1.18 -11.71
C SER A 28 34.80 1.16 -12.53
N GLU A 29 35.85 1.66 -11.93
CA GLU A 29 37.19 1.62 -12.54
C GLU A 29 37.84 0.27 -12.25
N TYR A 30 38.46 -0.30 -13.27
CA TYR A 30 39.23 -1.54 -13.12
C TYR A 30 40.44 -1.54 -14.04
N TYR A 31 41.45 -2.31 -13.68
CA TYR A 31 42.62 -2.49 -14.51
C TYR A 31 42.38 -3.56 -15.55
N LYS A 32 42.39 -3.17 -16.83
CA LYS A 32 42.23 -4.10 -17.95
C LYS A 32 43.57 -4.57 -18.44
N ILE A 33 43.74 -5.89 -18.47
CA ILE A 33 44.94 -6.55 -18.99
C ILE A 33 44.57 -7.15 -20.34
N GLU A 34 45.10 -6.57 -21.40
CA GLU A 34 44.88 -7.00 -22.78
C GLU A 34 46.11 -7.76 -23.28
N LEU A 35 46.01 -9.07 -23.33
CA LEU A 35 47.09 -9.96 -23.73
C LEU A 35 47.38 -9.85 -25.23
N GLN A 36 48.66 -9.75 -25.58
CA GLN A 36 49.12 -9.68 -26.99
C GLN A 36 49.56 -11.07 -27.46
N SER A 37 48.78 -11.70 -28.34
CA SER A 37 49.01 -13.06 -28.79
C SER A 37 50.37 -13.27 -29.45
N ASP A 38 50.87 -12.30 -30.16
CA ASP A 38 52.18 -12.37 -30.88
C ASP A 38 53.34 -12.38 -29.87
N GLU A 39 53.29 -11.52 -28.84
CA GLU A 39 54.27 -11.47 -27.77
C GLU A 39 54.20 -12.72 -26.89
N MET A 40 53.00 -13.19 -26.57
CA MET A 40 52.83 -14.46 -25.82
C MET A 40 53.48 -15.62 -26.57
N ALA A 41 53.32 -15.72 -27.90
CA ALA A 41 53.93 -16.75 -28.71
C ALA A 41 55.47 -16.60 -28.76
N GLN A 42 55.98 -15.38 -28.87
CA GLN A 42 57.41 -15.10 -28.86
C GLN A 42 58.11 -15.48 -27.57
N TYR A 43 57.45 -15.22 -26.40
CA TYR A 43 57.98 -15.54 -25.07
C TYR A 43 57.59 -16.95 -24.63
N GLN A 44 56.80 -17.70 -25.43
CA GLN A 44 56.27 -19.03 -25.11
C GLN A 44 55.46 -19.07 -23.78
N VAL A 45 54.67 -18.02 -23.53
CA VAL A 45 53.77 -17.90 -22.39
C VAL A 45 52.39 -18.39 -22.77
N THR A 46 51.79 -19.20 -21.92
CA THR A 46 50.41 -19.71 -22.12
C THR A 46 49.43 -18.90 -21.26
N MET A 47 48.13 -18.95 -21.63
CA MET A 47 47.07 -18.32 -20.82
C MET A 47 47.04 -18.89 -19.40
N SER A 48 47.39 -20.18 -19.21
CA SER A 48 47.50 -20.82 -17.92
C SER A 48 48.61 -20.21 -17.06
N ASP A 49 49.79 -19.89 -17.67
CA ASP A 49 50.89 -19.26 -16.96
C ASP A 49 50.51 -17.89 -16.45
N VAL A 50 49.83 -17.11 -17.29
CA VAL A 50 49.33 -15.75 -16.90
C VAL A 50 48.30 -15.90 -15.79
N SER A 51 47.30 -16.76 -15.92
CA SER A 51 46.28 -16.97 -14.88
C SER A 51 46.87 -17.41 -13.54
N THR A 52 47.88 -18.29 -13.57
CA THR A 52 48.57 -18.74 -12.36
C THR A 52 49.37 -17.58 -11.73
N ALA A 53 50.10 -16.81 -12.54
CA ALA A 53 50.86 -15.66 -12.06
C ALA A 53 49.93 -14.60 -11.43
N MET A 54 48.81 -14.26 -12.09
CA MET A 54 47.83 -13.33 -11.57
C MET A 54 47.17 -13.82 -10.28
N SER A 55 46.81 -15.08 -10.20
CA SER A 55 46.26 -15.69 -8.99
C SER A 55 47.23 -15.67 -7.81
N THR A 56 48.53 -15.80 -8.10
CA THR A 56 49.60 -15.78 -7.10
C THR A 56 49.94 -14.38 -6.69
N ALA A 57 49.84 -13.41 -7.60
CA ALA A 57 50.12 -12.01 -7.35
C ALA A 57 49.04 -11.30 -6.50
N ASN A 58 47.84 -11.85 -6.46
CA ASN A 58 46.69 -11.28 -5.70
C ASN A 58 46.21 -12.29 -4.64
N LEU A 59 47.09 -12.62 -3.69
CA LEU A 59 46.83 -13.58 -2.62
C LEU A 59 46.59 -12.85 -1.29
N SER A 60 45.41 -13.04 -0.72
CA SER A 60 45.14 -12.77 0.69
C SER A 60 45.22 -14.07 1.48
N TYR A 61 46.17 -14.17 2.37
CA TYR A 61 46.38 -15.37 3.20
C TYR A 61 46.14 -15.04 4.68
N PRO A 62 45.24 -15.75 5.37
CA PRO A 62 45.06 -15.61 6.80
C PRO A 62 46.33 -16.09 7.52
N SER A 63 47.02 -15.17 8.16
CA SER A 63 48.32 -15.42 8.83
C SER A 63 48.17 -15.89 10.27
N GLY A 64 46.93 -16.02 10.78
CA GLY A 64 46.63 -16.46 12.14
C GLY A 64 46.03 -15.35 13.00
N ASP A 65 45.84 -15.61 14.28
CA ASP A 65 45.22 -14.71 15.22
C ASP A 65 46.24 -14.14 16.18
N ALA A 66 46.23 -12.85 16.38
CA ALA A 66 47.03 -12.14 17.35
C ALA A 66 46.21 -11.68 18.55
N VAL A 67 46.63 -12.02 19.77
CA VAL A 67 45.95 -11.61 21.00
C VAL A 67 46.54 -10.32 21.51
N SER A 68 45.75 -9.25 21.54
CA SER A 68 46.14 -7.96 22.15
C SER A 68 45.18 -7.67 23.31
N GLY A 69 45.63 -7.99 24.52
CA GLY A 69 44.86 -7.83 25.75
C GLY A 69 43.65 -8.78 25.82
N LYS A 70 42.42 -8.29 25.63
CA LYS A 70 41.17 -9.08 25.58
C LYS A 70 40.61 -9.25 24.18
N LEU A 71 41.28 -8.71 23.17
CA LEU A 71 40.84 -8.76 21.78
C LEU A 71 41.66 -9.81 21.02
N GLU A 72 40.97 -10.73 20.36
CA GLU A 72 41.56 -11.58 19.33
C GLU A 72 41.43 -10.87 17.98
N LEU A 73 42.56 -10.54 17.37
CA LEU A 73 42.65 -9.88 16.08
C LEU A 73 43.10 -10.91 15.05
N SER A 74 42.26 -11.14 14.03
CA SER A 74 42.64 -11.96 12.89
C SER A 74 43.64 -11.20 12.02
N VAL A 75 44.83 -11.76 11.81
CA VAL A 75 45.89 -11.17 10.98
C VAL A 75 45.86 -11.83 9.61
N SER A 76 45.66 -11.05 8.57
CA SER A 76 45.79 -11.49 7.18
C SER A 76 46.95 -10.76 6.52
N THR A 77 47.71 -11.49 5.69
CA THR A 77 48.72 -10.90 4.81
C THR A 77 48.13 -10.85 3.41
N SER A 78 47.92 -9.65 2.85
CA SER A 78 47.52 -9.47 1.48
C SER A 78 48.70 -8.99 0.63
N LEU A 79 48.86 -9.61 -0.53
CA LEU A 79 49.68 -9.13 -1.63
C LEU A 79 48.70 -8.57 -2.66
N GLU A 80 48.41 -7.28 -2.58
CA GLU A 80 47.55 -6.59 -3.55
C GLU A 80 48.42 -5.59 -4.33
N HIS A 81 48.29 -5.66 -5.66
CA HIS A 81 48.94 -4.67 -6.53
C HIS A 81 47.96 -3.52 -6.75
N GLU A 82 48.16 -2.43 -6.02
CA GLU A 82 47.27 -1.25 -6.02
C GLU A 82 47.53 -0.29 -7.19
N THR A 83 48.59 -0.47 -7.95
CA THR A 83 48.99 0.46 -9.03
C THR A 83 49.24 -0.27 -10.35
N ILE A 84 49.06 0.42 -11.47
CA ILE A 84 49.32 -0.11 -12.81
C ILE A 84 50.78 -0.53 -12.96
N GLU A 85 51.69 0.26 -12.38
CA GLU A 85 53.12 0.00 -12.42
C GLU A 85 53.45 -1.31 -11.71
N ALA A 86 52.87 -1.56 -10.54
CA ALA A 86 53.06 -2.80 -9.81
C ALA A 86 52.47 -4.02 -10.57
N LEU A 87 51.32 -3.85 -11.26
CA LEU A 87 50.75 -4.89 -12.10
C LEU A 87 51.62 -5.21 -13.32
N LYS A 88 52.20 -4.22 -13.97
CA LYS A 88 53.11 -4.43 -15.11
C LYS A 88 54.35 -5.24 -14.72
N GLU A 89 54.84 -5.12 -13.51
CA GLU A 89 56.01 -5.82 -12.99
C GLU A 89 55.72 -7.24 -12.45
N VAL A 90 54.48 -7.75 -12.59
CA VAL A 90 54.14 -9.09 -12.15
C VAL A 90 54.96 -10.13 -12.94
N PRO A 91 55.78 -10.99 -12.25
CA PRO A 91 56.60 -11.95 -12.93
C PRO A 91 55.79 -13.20 -13.31
N ILE A 92 55.86 -13.59 -14.57
CA ILE A 92 55.21 -14.79 -15.14
C ILE A 92 56.32 -15.80 -15.44
N THR A 93 56.23 -16.96 -14.80
CA THR A 93 57.18 -18.04 -15.04
C THR A 93 56.67 -18.92 -16.19
N THR A 94 57.41 -18.94 -17.29
CA THR A 94 57.10 -19.78 -18.45
C THR A 94 57.33 -21.29 -18.15
N SER A 95 56.77 -22.14 -18.96
CA SER A 95 57.00 -23.58 -18.89
C SER A 95 58.46 -23.98 -19.10
N SER A 96 59.30 -23.10 -19.70
CA SER A 96 60.73 -23.30 -19.86
C SER A 96 61.57 -22.77 -18.68
N GLY A 97 60.93 -22.25 -17.63
CA GLY A 97 61.60 -21.69 -16.43
C GLY A 97 62.16 -20.27 -16.63
N LYS A 98 61.83 -19.57 -17.71
CA LYS A 98 62.12 -18.17 -17.93
C LYS A 98 61.14 -17.27 -17.21
N ILE A 99 61.59 -16.17 -16.64
CA ILE A 99 60.71 -15.11 -16.08
C ILE A 99 60.52 -14.04 -17.14
N VAL A 100 59.26 -13.70 -17.40
CA VAL A 100 58.78 -12.62 -18.30
C VAL A 100 57.85 -11.73 -17.48
N TYR A 101 57.90 -10.45 -17.65
CA TYR A 101 57.00 -9.50 -16.93
C TYR A 101 55.71 -9.33 -17.72
N LEU A 102 54.62 -8.97 -16.98
CA LEU A 102 53.29 -8.80 -17.60
C LEU A 102 53.34 -7.71 -18.69
N GLU A 103 54.11 -6.66 -18.52
CA GLU A 103 54.29 -5.57 -19.51
C GLU A 103 54.87 -6.05 -20.83
N ASP A 104 55.65 -7.13 -20.83
CA ASP A 104 56.25 -7.69 -22.04
C ASP A 104 55.25 -8.41 -22.95
N ILE A 105 54.11 -8.84 -22.39
CA ILE A 105 53.12 -9.66 -23.12
C ILE A 105 51.72 -9.07 -23.11
N ALA A 106 51.47 -7.97 -22.36
CA ALA A 106 50.15 -7.38 -22.20
C ALA A 106 50.21 -5.84 -22.16
N ARG A 107 49.13 -5.22 -22.57
CA ARG A 107 48.87 -3.81 -22.25
C ARG A 107 48.00 -3.75 -21.01
N VAL A 108 48.47 -3.01 -20.00
CA VAL A 108 47.69 -2.76 -18.76
C VAL A 108 47.30 -1.29 -18.76
N TYR A 109 46.00 -1.05 -18.65
CA TYR A 109 45.43 0.30 -18.59
C TYR A 109 44.14 0.34 -17.76
N GLU A 110 43.79 1.52 -17.27
CA GLU A 110 42.53 1.76 -16.60
C GLU A 110 41.39 1.72 -17.61
N ALA A 111 40.35 1.02 -17.26
CA ALA A 111 39.11 0.94 -18.01
C ALA A 111 37.91 1.12 -17.10
N GLU A 112 36.85 1.63 -17.63
CA GLU A 112 35.59 1.80 -16.93
C GLU A 112 34.60 0.70 -17.37
N GLU A 113 33.93 0.11 -16.40
CA GLU A 113 32.80 -0.80 -16.66
C GLU A 113 31.52 -0.23 -16.05
N SER A 114 30.45 -0.27 -16.83
CA SER A 114 29.12 0.12 -16.34
C SER A 114 28.55 -0.97 -15.43
N ARG A 115 28.20 -0.62 -14.21
CA ARG A 115 27.60 -1.53 -13.23
C ARG A 115 26.07 -1.51 -13.29
N GLY A 116 25.49 -2.62 -13.72
CA GLY A 116 24.04 -2.80 -13.75
C GLY A 116 23.27 -1.97 -14.77
N GLY A 117 23.98 -1.33 -15.73
CA GLY A 117 23.34 -0.53 -16.77
C GLY A 117 23.59 0.98 -16.65
N ILE A 118 22.82 1.76 -17.41
CA ILE A 118 22.92 3.23 -17.43
C ILE A 118 21.73 3.79 -16.65
N SER A 119 21.99 4.56 -15.61
CA SER A 119 20.99 5.32 -14.88
C SER A 119 21.18 6.82 -15.14
N ARG A 120 20.09 7.53 -15.43
CA ARG A 120 20.10 8.98 -15.68
C ARG A 120 18.94 9.66 -14.99
N TYR A 121 19.22 10.79 -14.36
CA TYR A 121 18.23 11.70 -13.82
C TYR A 121 18.29 13.05 -14.53
N ASN A 122 17.20 13.49 -15.14
CA ASN A 122 17.14 14.71 -15.97
C ASN A 122 18.19 14.80 -17.09
N GLY A 123 18.67 13.66 -17.59
CA GLY A 123 19.67 13.57 -18.66
C GLY A 123 21.12 13.49 -18.17
N GLU A 124 21.37 13.66 -16.89
CA GLU A 124 22.68 13.50 -16.25
C GLU A 124 22.87 12.07 -15.73
N ASP A 125 24.06 11.54 -15.86
CA ASP A 125 24.39 10.21 -15.36
C ASP A 125 24.32 10.19 -13.83
N THR A 126 23.68 9.17 -13.26
CA THR A 126 23.48 9.03 -11.83
C THR A 126 23.55 7.56 -11.41
N ILE A 127 23.64 7.32 -10.10
CA ILE A 127 23.47 6.01 -9.50
C ILE A 127 22.07 5.93 -8.90
N SER A 128 21.29 4.93 -9.31
CA SER A 128 19.97 4.65 -8.76
C SER A 128 20.12 3.62 -7.64
N ILE A 129 19.57 3.94 -6.47
CA ILE A 129 19.53 3.04 -5.32
C ILE A 129 18.09 2.64 -5.10
N SER A 130 17.82 1.33 -5.11
CA SER A 130 16.53 0.73 -4.80
C SER A 130 16.59 0.10 -3.42
N ILE A 131 15.66 0.49 -2.56
CA ILE A 131 15.59 0.01 -1.17
C ILE A 131 14.33 -0.81 -0.98
N THR A 132 14.49 -2.07 -0.59
CA THR A 132 13.40 -2.99 -0.29
C THR A 132 13.22 -3.11 1.22
N LYS A 133 11.97 -2.93 1.69
CA LYS A 133 11.65 -3.02 3.11
C LYS A 133 11.62 -4.46 3.62
N GLN A 134 11.89 -4.67 4.90
CA GLN A 134 11.61 -5.94 5.57
C GLN A 134 10.11 -6.22 5.66
N GLN A 135 9.74 -7.49 5.68
CA GLN A 135 8.33 -7.89 5.74
C GLN A 135 7.63 -7.44 7.03
N SER A 136 8.37 -7.36 8.13
CA SER A 136 7.88 -6.90 9.44
C SER A 136 7.78 -5.39 9.58
N SER A 137 8.38 -4.61 8.67
CA SER A 137 8.46 -3.15 8.74
C SER A 137 7.42 -2.49 7.84
N THR A 138 7.06 -1.26 8.16
CA THR A 138 6.17 -0.45 7.32
C THR A 138 6.98 0.40 6.33
N ALA A 139 6.34 0.85 5.25
CA ALA A 139 7.00 1.78 4.31
C ALA A 139 7.35 3.13 4.98
N MET A 140 6.56 3.53 5.97
CA MET A 140 6.80 4.75 6.75
C MET A 140 8.07 4.66 7.59
N ASP A 141 8.30 3.50 8.25
CA ASP A 141 9.50 3.28 9.06
C ASP A 141 10.75 3.40 8.17
N VAL A 142 10.76 2.67 7.03
CA VAL A 142 11.88 2.72 6.08
C VAL A 142 12.11 4.14 5.55
N SER A 143 11.05 4.83 5.14
CA SER A 143 11.16 6.18 4.59
C SER A 143 11.80 7.14 5.62
N SER A 144 11.34 7.11 6.88
CA SER A 144 11.88 8.00 7.93
C SER A 144 13.31 7.66 8.31
N GLU A 145 13.64 6.36 8.47
CA GLU A 145 14.99 5.93 8.83
C GLU A 145 16.00 6.18 7.69
N VAL A 146 15.58 5.94 6.43
CA VAL A 146 16.42 6.24 5.25
C VAL A 146 16.66 7.73 5.11
N GLN A 147 15.64 8.56 5.33
CA GLN A 147 15.81 10.02 5.24
C GLN A 147 16.80 10.54 6.29
N GLU A 148 16.77 10.01 7.52
CA GLU A 148 17.74 10.37 8.58
C GLU A 148 19.17 10.00 8.16
N VAL A 149 19.38 8.84 7.55
CA VAL A 149 20.70 8.42 7.05
C VAL A 149 21.15 9.30 5.88
N ILE A 150 20.25 9.65 4.95
CA ILE A 150 20.55 10.55 3.84
C ILE A 150 20.98 11.93 4.36
N GLU A 151 20.25 12.51 5.32
CA GLU A 151 20.60 13.80 5.92
C GLU A 151 21.97 13.75 6.60
N SER A 152 22.33 12.63 7.23
CA SER A 152 23.66 12.47 7.83
C SER A 152 24.76 12.36 6.79
N LEU A 153 24.52 11.63 5.70
CA LEU A 153 25.49 11.47 4.60
C LEU A 153 25.74 12.78 3.86
N GLU A 154 24.71 13.57 3.58
CA GLU A 154 24.84 14.89 2.95
C GLU A 154 25.50 15.94 3.87
N ALA A 155 25.38 15.76 5.18
CA ALA A 155 26.08 16.62 6.16
C ALA A 155 27.58 16.30 6.27
N ASP A 156 27.95 15.02 6.06
CA ASP A 156 29.34 14.56 6.12
C ASP A 156 30.10 14.83 4.81
N ASP A 157 29.43 14.83 3.67
CA ASP A 157 30.03 15.11 2.34
C ASP A 157 29.17 16.10 1.54
N GLU A 158 29.61 17.33 1.43
CA GLU A 158 28.95 18.43 0.68
C GLU A 158 28.85 18.16 -0.83
N ASN A 159 29.63 17.22 -1.37
CA ASN A 159 29.55 16.85 -2.81
C ASN A 159 28.50 15.78 -3.09
N LEU A 160 27.97 15.14 -2.05
CA LEU A 160 26.96 14.11 -2.19
C LEU A 160 25.59 14.78 -2.29
N ASN A 161 24.85 14.46 -3.34
CA ASN A 161 23.46 14.92 -3.54
C ASN A 161 22.57 13.72 -3.77
N ILE A 162 21.80 13.35 -2.77
CA ILE A 162 20.89 12.22 -2.81
C ILE A 162 19.46 12.73 -2.95
N ARG A 163 18.75 12.25 -3.95
CA ARG A 163 17.38 12.68 -4.19
C ARG A 163 16.43 11.49 -4.20
N ILE A 164 15.44 11.52 -3.32
CA ILE A 164 14.36 10.54 -3.32
C ILE A 164 13.45 10.83 -4.51
N VAL A 165 13.43 9.92 -5.48
CA VAL A 165 12.63 10.04 -6.71
C VAL A 165 11.25 9.42 -6.53
N ARG A 166 11.17 8.34 -5.76
CA ARG A 166 9.93 7.62 -5.50
C ARG A 166 9.91 7.11 -4.07
N ASP A 167 8.90 7.53 -3.33
CA ASP A 167 8.64 7.06 -1.97
C ASP A 167 7.24 6.42 -1.89
N SER A 168 7.20 5.16 -1.48
CA SER A 168 5.93 4.46 -1.26
C SER A 168 5.18 5.00 -0.05
N ALA A 169 5.88 5.57 0.94
CA ALA A 169 5.28 6.18 2.11
C ALA A 169 4.42 7.40 1.75
N ASP A 170 4.89 8.25 0.83
CA ASP A 170 4.14 9.42 0.36
C ASP A 170 2.80 9.02 -0.29
N SER A 171 2.80 7.95 -1.07
CA SER A 171 1.59 7.42 -1.69
C SER A 171 0.59 6.90 -0.64
N ILE A 172 1.09 6.24 0.40
CA ILE A 172 0.27 5.77 1.52
C ILE A 172 -0.29 6.94 2.32
N LEU A 173 0.53 7.95 2.64
CA LEU A 173 0.09 9.16 3.34
C LEU A 173 -0.97 9.94 2.58
N SER A 174 -0.78 10.11 1.27
CA SER A 174 -1.77 10.75 0.40
C SER A 174 -3.08 9.98 0.41
N SER A 175 -3.03 8.65 0.28
CA SER A 175 -4.21 7.79 0.35
C SER A 175 -4.91 7.87 1.71
N LEU A 176 -4.15 7.90 2.82
CA LEU A 176 -4.68 8.10 4.17
C LEU A 176 -5.44 9.44 4.29
N LYS A 177 -4.85 10.50 3.76
CA LYS A 177 -5.46 11.84 3.77
C LYS A 177 -6.73 11.88 2.92
N ASP A 178 -6.73 11.25 1.75
CA ASP A 178 -7.89 11.19 0.85
C ASP A 178 -9.04 10.40 1.48
N VAL A 179 -8.73 9.30 2.17
CA VAL A 179 -9.73 8.54 2.91
C VAL A 179 -10.27 9.34 4.08
N ALA A 180 -9.42 9.99 4.87
CA ALA A 180 -9.87 10.84 5.98
C ALA A 180 -10.80 11.96 5.47
N LEU A 181 -10.45 12.61 4.36
CA LEU A 181 -11.29 13.61 3.71
C LEU A 181 -12.63 13.00 3.25
N THR A 182 -12.58 11.84 2.61
CA THR A 182 -13.79 11.13 2.13
C THR A 182 -14.71 10.77 3.28
N LEU A 183 -14.17 10.30 4.42
CA LEU A 183 -14.94 9.99 5.63
C LEU A 183 -15.64 11.25 6.19
N VAL A 184 -14.94 12.38 6.24
CA VAL A 184 -15.51 13.65 6.69
C VAL A 184 -16.61 14.09 5.71
N LEU A 185 -16.37 14.05 4.41
CA LEU A 185 -17.35 14.39 3.38
C LEU A 185 -18.59 13.48 3.47
N ALA A 186 -18.40 12.17 3.63
CA ALA A 186 -19.50 11.22 3.77
C ALA A 186 -20.35 11.54 5.01
N ALA A 187 -19.73 11.84 6.15
CA ALA A 187 -20.43 12.24 7.35
C ALA A 187 -21.22 13.56 7.15
N VAL A 188 -20.61 14.57 6.55
CA VAL A 188 -21.26 15.87 6.27
C VAL A 188 -22.43 15.70 5.30
N ILE A 189 -22.24 15.00 4.20
CA ILE A 189 -23.29 14.73 3.21
C ILE A 189 -24.44 13.96 3.86
N SER A 190 -24.15 12.92 4.66
CA SER A 190 -25.17 12.16 5.39
C SER A 190 -25.95 13.06 6.36
N MET A 191 -25.28 13.93 7.11
CA MET A 191 -25.95 14.89 8.00
C MET A 191 -26.86 15.87 7.23
N ILE A 192 -26.42 16.34 6.07
CA ILE A 192 -27.22 17.24 5.22
C ILE A 192 -28.47 16.50 4.71
N ILE A 193 -28.30 15.26 4.21
CA ILE A 193 -29.41 14.46 3.72
C ILE A 193 -30.44 14.23 4.84
N ILE A 194 -30.00 13.81 6.02
CA ILE A 194 -30.86 13.56 7.18
C ILE A 194 -31.59 14.85 7.59
N PHE A 195 -30.89 15.99 7.60
CA PHE A 195 -31.52 17.27 7.86
C PHE A 195 -32.62 17.61 6.85
N ILE A 196 -32.40 17.33 5.58
CA ILE A 196 -33.40 17.57 4.52
C ILE A 196 -34.64 16.69 4.73
N PHE A 197 -34.46 15.43 5.18
CA PHE A 197 -35.55 14.48 5.39
C PHE A 197 -36.34 14.71 6.68
N PHE A 198 -35.62 14.88 7.82
CA PHE A 198 -36.26 15.02 9.14
C PHE A 198 -36.51 16.48 9.56
N GLY A 199 -35.83 17.43 8.96
CA GLY A 199 -35.97 18.86 9.29
C GLY A 199 -35.42 19.26 10.65
N ASP A 200 -34.71 18.36 11.35
CA ASP A 200 -34.11 18.63 12.67
C ASP A 200 -32.59 18.38 12.65
N TYR A 201 -31.84 19.43 13.04
CA TYR A 201 -30.38 19.35 13.12
C TYR A 201 -29.89 18.38 14.20
N LYS A 202 -30.70 18.14 15.28
CA LYS A 202 -30.37 17.19 16.33
C LYS A 202 -30.39 15.77 15.79
N ALA A 203 -31.38 15.42 14.95
CA ALA A 203 -31.44 14.14 14.25
C ALA A 203 -30.20 13.92 13.37
N SER A 204 -29.80 14.95 12.63
CA SER A 204 -28.58 14.93 11.81
C SER A 204 -27.33 14.70 12.65
N LEU A 205 -27.24 15.37 13.81
CA LEU A 205 -26.09 15.24 14.71
C LEU A 205 -26.00 13.83 15.33
N ILE A 206 -27.15 13.21 15.64
CA ILE A 206 -27.19 11.82 16.17
C ILE A 206 -26.57 10.85 15.20
N VAL A 207 -27.01 10.85 13.93
CA VAL A 207 -26.45 9.98 12.90
C VAL A 207 -25.03 10.40 12.53
N GLY A 208 -24.76 11.70 12.44
CA GLY A 208 -23.42 12.23 12.21
C GLY A 208 -22.40 11.78 13.26
N SER A 209 -22.81 11.63 14.53
CA SER A 209 -21.92 11.14 15.59
C SER A 209 -21.74 9.63 15.58
N SER A 210 -22.68 8.86 15.03
CA SER A 210 -22.58 7.41 14.91
C SER A 210 -21.49 6.97 13.92
N ILE A 211 -21.23 7.76 12.87
CA ILE A 211 -20.24 7.45 11.83
C ILE A 211 -18.82 7.41 12.41
N PRO A 212 -18.28 8.47 13.04
CA PRO A 212 -16.96 8.43 13.65
C PRO A 212 -16.81 7.32 14.68
N THR A 213 -17.84 7.09 15.49
CA THR A 213 -17.82 6.03 16.49
C THR A 213 -17.72 4.64 15.84
N SER A 214 -18.49 4.38 14.80
CA SER A 214 -18.44 3.13 14.07
C SER A 214 -17.08 2.93 13.38
N ILE A 215 -16.49 3.98 12.83
CA ILE A 215 -15.15 3.94 12.24
C ILE A 215 -14.11 3.57 13.30
N LEU A 216 -14.14 4.22 14.48
CA LEU A 216 -13.19 3.92 15.55
C LEU A 216 -13.32 2.47 16.03
N VAL A 217 -14.54 1.96 16.20
CA VAL A 217 -14.77 0.56 16.56
C VAL A 217 -14.25 -0.38 15.46
N SER A 218 -14.47 -0.04 14.18
CA SER A 218 -13.94 -0.83 13.05
C SER A 218 -12.41 -0.87 13.05
N LEU A 219 -11.75 0.26 13.30
CA LEU A 219 -10.28 0.33 13.41
C LEU A 219 -9.75 -0.51 14.58
N ILE A 220 -10.43 -0.51 15.73
CA ILE A 220 -10.09 -1.36 16.88
C ILE A 220 -10.20 -2.84 16.49
N LEU A 221 -11.28 -3.24 15.80
CA LEU A 221 -11.47 -4.62 15.33
C LEU A 221 -10.40 -5.01 14.31
N MET A 222 -10.06 -4.14 13.38
CA MET A 222 -8.99 -4.36 12.39
C MET A 222 -7.65 -4.58 13.08
N THR A 223 -7.27 -3.69 14.00
CA THR A 223 -6.01 -3.79 14.76
C THR A 223 -5.95 -5.08 15.59
N SER A 224 -7.07 -5.43 16.26
CA SER A 224 -7.16 -6.66 17.07
C SER A 224 -7.04 -7.93 16.21
N ALA A 225 -7.44 -7.86 14.95
CA ALA A 225 -7.34 -8.95 13.98
C ALA A 225 -6.01 -8.96 13.20
N GLY A 226 -5.09 -8.02 13.48
CA GLY A 226 -3.77 -7.95 12.85
C GLY A 226 -3.76 -7.34 11.44
N PHE A 227 -4.82 -6.62 11.07
CA PHE A 227 -4.86 -5.92 9.77
C PHE A 227 -4.11 -4.59 9.83
N SER A 228 -3.25 -4.34 8.86
CA SER A 228 -2.60 -3.05 8.64
C SER A 228 -3.47 -2.11 7.81
N LEU A 229 -3.25 -0.81 7.97
CA LEU A 229 -3.83 0.21 7.10
C LEU A 229 -3.05 0.26 5.79
N ASN A 230 -3.71 -0.07 4.70
CA ASN A 230 -3.20 0.01 3.33
C ASN A 230 -4.32 0.44 2.38
N ILE A 231 -4.00 0.70 1.12
CA ILE A 231 -4.97 1.18 0.12
C ILE A 231 -6.21 0.27 0.03
N ILE A 232 -6.03 -1.04 0.15
CA ILE A 232 -7.11 -2.02 0.02
C ILE A 232 -8.03 -2.01 1.25
N THR A 233 -7.44 -2.06 2.46
CA THR A 233 -8.21 -2.02 3.71
C THR A 233 -8.93 -0.68 3.89
N MET A 234 -8.30 0.40 3.43
CA MET A 234 -8.89 1.74 3.44
C MET A 234 -10.04 1.88 2.44
N SER A 235 -9.91 1.29 1.25
CA SER A 235 -11.01 1.23 0.28
C SER A 235 -12.19 0.44 0.84
N GLY A 236 -11.93 -0.66 1.56
CA GLY A 236 -12.95 -1.40 2.31
C GLY A 236 -13.63 -0.56 3.39
N LEU A 237 -12.87 0.26 4.10
CA LEU A 237 -13.39 1.18 5.12
C LEU A 237 -14.30 2.25 4.50
N VAL A 238 -13.89 2.89 3.41
CA VAL A 238 -14.71 3.89 2.67
C VAL A 238 -16.01 3.27 2.20
N LEU A 239 -15.95 2.08 1.60
CA LEU A 239 -17.14 1.36 1.17
C LEU A 239 -18.05 1.00 2.36
N GLY A 240 -17.46 0.54 3.48
CA GLY A 240 -18.16 0.23 4.70
C GLY A 240 -18.89 1.44 5.29
N VAL A 241 -18.29 2.62 5.26
CA VAL A 241 -18.90 3.87 5.79
C VAL A 241 -20.20 4.20 5.07
N GLY A 242 -20.26 4.02 3.75
CA GLY A 242 -21.50 4.23 2.99
C GLY A 242 -22.67 3.36 3.46
N MET A 243 -22.37 2.16 3.98
CA MET A 243 -23.37 1.21 4.48
C MET A 243 -23.66 1.37 5.99
N MET A 244 -22.71 1.98 6.75
CA MET A 244 -22.86 2.15 8.21
C MET A 244 -24.01 3.07 8.60
N VAL A 245 -24.32 4.06 7.77
CA VAL A 245 -25.33 5.09 8.06
C VAL A 245 -26.74 4.50 8.10
N ASP A 246 -26.99 3.49 7.33
CA ASP A 246 -28.31 2.90 7.14
C ASP A 246 -28.90 2.35 8.45
N ASN A 247 -28.14 1.57 9.22
CA ASN A 247 -28.57 1.05 10.51
C ASN A 247 -28.97 2.15 11.50
N SER A 248 -28.21 3.24 11.52
CA SER A 248 -28.46 4.38 12.41
C SER A 248 -29.72 5.14 12.02
N ILE A 249 -30.00 5.28 10.72
CA ILE A 249 -31.24 5.91 10.22
C ILE A 249 -32.47 5.10 10.60
N VAL A 250 -32.41 3.78 10.43
CA VAL A 250 -33.56 2.90 10.77
C VAL A 250 -33.89 2.94 12.26
N VAL A 251 -32.87 2.95 13.14
CA VAL A 251 -33.11 3.09 14.60
C VAL A 251 -33.69 4.47 14.91
N LEU A 252 -33.11 5.53 14.35
CA LEU A 252 -33.58 6.88 14.56
C LEU A 252 -35.05 7.07 14.15
N GLU A 253 -35.43 6.56 12.96
CA GLU A 253 -36.81 6.62 12.48
C GLU A 253 -37.77 5.85 13.40
N SER A 254 -37.36 4.67 13.87
CA SER A 254 -38.15 3.90 14.82
C SER A 254 -38.34 4.60 16.16
N CYS A 255 -37.30 5.29 16.66
CA CYS A 255 -37.39 6.11 17.87
C CYS A 255 -38.35 7.31 17.68
N PHE A 256 -38.34 7.94 16.51
CA PHE A 256 -39.32 9.00 16.19
C PHE A 256 -40.75 8.48 16.20
N ARG A 257 -41.01 7.34 15.58
CA ARG A 257 -42.35 6.73 15.62
C ARG A 257 -42.77 6.32 17.04
N ALA A 258 -41.83 5.84 17.85
CA ALA A 258 -42.11 5.46 19.23
C ALA A 258 -42.45 6.64 20.11
N ILE A 259 -41.77 7.82 19.95
CA ILE A 259 -42.08 9.01 20.75
C ILE A 259 -43.43 9.65 20.38
N GLU A 260 -43.90 9.46 19.17
CA GLU A 260 -45.23 9.96 18.75
C GLU A 260 -46.36 9.36 19.59
N THR A 261 -46.24 8.08 19.94
CA THR A 261 -47.21 7.32 20.70
C THR A 261 -47.08 7.49 22.22
N GLU A 262 -45.96 8.10 22.69
CA GLU A 262 -45.72 8.36 24.12
C GLU A 262 -46.45 9.62 24.58
N GLU A 263 -47.16 9.52 25.74
CA GLU A 263 -47.84 10.65 26.36
C GLU A 263 -46.85 11.62 27.04
N ASP A 264 -45.78 11.07 27.63
CA ASP A 264 -44.73 11.84 28.27
C ASP A 264 -43.67 12.29 27.26
N LYS A 265 -43.57 13.57 27.02
CA LYS A 265 -42.52 14.19 26.18
C LYS A 265 -41.29 14.64 26.96
N GLY A 266 -41.16 14.22 28.23
CA GLY A 266 -40.01 14.46 29.07
C GLY A 266 -38.86 13.49 28.85
N LEU A 267 -37.84 13.53 29.71
CA LEU A 267 -36.66 12.66 29.64
C LEU A 267 -37.03 11.16 29.69
N LEU A 268 -38.00 10.81 30.55
CA LEU A 268 -38.46 9.43 30.70
C LEU A 268 -39.21 8.93 29.43
N GLY A 269 -40.00 9.78 28.79
CA GLY A 269 -40.67 9.46 27.53
C GLY A 269 -39.66 9.20 26.41
N TYR A 270 -38.65 10.08 26.25
CA TYR A 270 -37.57 9.83 25.29
C TYR A 270 -36.76 8.58 25.59
N ALA A 271 -36.51 8.26 26.87
CA ALA A 271 -35.83 7.03 27.27
C ALA A 271 -36.66 5.78 26.89
N ARG A 272 -37.98 5.77 27.16
CA ARG A 272 -38.85 4.67 26.79
C ARG A 272 -38.97 4.55 25.25
N ALA A 273 -39.14 5.66 24.56
CA ALA A 273 -39.23 5.68 23.11
C ALA A 273 -37.94 5.19 22.44
N SER A 274 -36.76 5.55 22.98
CA SER A 274 -35.48 5.07 22.44
C SER A 274 -35.31 3.56 22.63
N LEU A 275 -35.67 3.01 23.79
CA LEU A 275 -35.59 1.58 24.06
C LEU A 275 -36.63 0.80 23.26
N SER A 276 -37.88 1.26 23.26
CA SER A 276 -38.97 0.62 22.51
C SER A 276 -38.73 0.66 20.99
N GLY A 277 -38.33 1.84 20.47
CA GLY A 277 -38.02 2.01 19.06
C GLY A 277 -36.87 1.10 18.62
N THR A 278 -35.79 1.06 19.39
CA THR A 278 -34.65 0.17 19.10
C THR A 278 -35.06 -1.30 19.11
N ASN A 279 -35.85 -1.72 20.10
CA ASN A 279 -36.28 -3.10 20.24
C ASN A 279 -37.17 -3.57 19.06
N ILE A 280 -38.03 -2.69 18.55
CA ILE A 280 -38.89 -2.97 17.39
C ILE A 280 -38.09 -3.34 16.16
N VAL A 281 -36.98 -2.62 15.92
CA VAL A 281 -36.19 -2.80 14.70
C VAL A 281 -34.95 -3.68 14.86
N LEU A 282 -34.63 -4.10 16.09
CA LEU A 282 -33.43 -4.87 16.42
C LEU A 282 -33.25 -6.11 15.54
N GLN A 283 -34.31 -6.93 15.41
CA GLN A 283 -34.26 -8.14 14.56
C GLN A 283 -34.08 -7.80 13.08
N SER A 284 -34.72 -6.74 12.63
CA SER A 284 -34.63 -6.29 11.22
C SER A 284 -33.21 -5.84 10.89
N ILE A 285 -32.59 -5.01 11.75
CA ILE A 285 -31.23 -4.51 11.57
C ILE A 285 -30.21 -5.64 11.70
N LEU A 286 -30.40 -6.57 12.65
CA LEU A 286 -29.54 -7.75 12.76
C LEU A 286 -29.61 -8.60 11.49
N GLY A 287 -30.81 -8.87 10.99
CA GLY A 287 -31.00 -9.61 9.75
C GLY A 287 -30.36 -8.93 8.54
N SER A 288 -30.54 -7.62 8.39
CA SER A 288 -29.90 -6.81 7.34
C SER A 288 -28.37 -6.86 7.44
N THR A 289 -27.83 -6.64 8.65
CA THR A 289 -26.39 -6.67 8.89
C THR A 289 -25.78 -8.04 8.56
N VAL A 290 -26.41 -9.13 9.04
CA VAL A 290 -25.97 -10.50 8.74
C VAL A 290 -26.03 -10.78 7.23
N THR A 291 -27.10 -10.38 6.57
CA THR A 291 -27.25 -10.56 5.12
C THR A 291 -26.14 -9.82 4.37
N THR A 292 -25.85 -8.59 4.74
CA THR A 292 -24.75 -7.82 4.15
C THR A 292 -23.40 -8.49 4.40
N CYS A 293 -23.13 -8.95 5.61
CA CYS A 293 -21.89 -9.69 5.93
C CYS A 293 -21.77 -10.96 5.07
N VAL A 294 -22.86 -11.72 4.88
CA VAL A 294 -22.85 -12.93 4.05
C VAL A 294 -22.58 -12.64 2.59
N VAL A 295 -23.01 -11.49 2.06
CA VAL A 295 -22.72 -11.07 0.67
C VAL A 295 -21.24 -10.80 0.47
N PHE A 296 -20.55 -10.24 1.46
CA PHE A 296 -19.11 -9.94 1.37
C PHE A 296 -18.21 -11.08 1.85
N LEU A 297 -18.75 -12.08 2.55
CA LEU A 297 -17.99 -13.23 3.03
C LEU A 297 -17.28 -14.03 1.92
N PRO A 298 -17.82 -14.21 0.71
CA PRO A 298 -17.13 -14.89 -0.39
C PRO A 298 -15.80 -14.24 -0.77
N LEU A 299 -15.63 -12.92 -0.59
CA LEU A 299 -14.35 -12.24 -0.87
C LEU A 299 -13.21 -12.79 0.00
N VAL A 300 -13.54 -13.22 1.22
CA VAL A 300 -12.59 -13.78 2.19
C VAL A 300 -12.06 -15.15 1.75
N PHE A 301 -12.85 -15.89 0.99
CA PHE A 301 -12.50 -17.24 0.51
C PHE A 301 -11.82 -17.24 -0.86
N LEU A 302 -11.61 -16.09 -1.48
CA LEU A 302 -10.86 -16.00 -2.72
C LEU A 302 -9.41 -16.46 -2.48
N GLN A 303 -8.82 -17.08 -3.50
CA GLN A 303 -7.45 -17.59 -3.44
C GLN A 303 -6.55 -16.85 -4.44
N GLY A 304 -5.23 -16.97 -4.26
CA GLY A 304 -4.26 -16.32 -5.13
C GLY A 304 -4.18 -14.81 -4.93
N MET A 305 -3.78 -14.08 -5.96
CA MET A 305 -3.62 -12.63 -5.94
C MET A 305 -4.94 -11.90 -5.60
N SER A 306 -6.07 -12.35 -6.18
CA SER A 306 -7.39 -11.79 -5.88
C SER A 306 -7.77 -11.98 -4.41
N GLY A 307 -7.39 -13.11 -3.79
CA GLY A 307 -7.62 -13.35 -2.37
C GLY A 307 -6.81 -12.43 -1.47
N GLN A 308 -5.56 -12.15 -1.83
CA GLN A 308 -4.72 -11.21 -1.09
C GLN A 308 -5.27 -9.78 -1.15
N MET A 309 -5.80 -9.38 -2.31
CA MET A 309 -6.38 -8.05 -2.50
C MET A 309 -7.76 -7.91 -1.86
N PHE A 310 -8.71 -8.76 -2.24
CA PHE A 310 -10.12 -8.58 -1.85
C PHE A 310 -10.48 -9.24 -0.53
N GLY A 311 -9.70 -10.23 -0.05
CA GLY A 311 -9.93 -10.88 1.23
C GLY A 311 -9.87 -9.91 2.40
N SER A 312 -8.83 -9.09 2.46
CA SER A 312 -8.67 -8.06 3.49
C SER A 312 -9.81 -7.03 3.45
N MET A 313 -10.23 -6.62 2.24
CA MET A 313 -11.36 -5.71 2.06
C MET A 313 -12.67 -6.33 2.57
N GLY A 314 -12.91 -7.61 2.30
CA GLY A 314 -14.08 -8.34 2.79
C GLY A 314 -14.17 -8.34 4.32
N TYR A 315 -13.07 -8.63 5.02
CA TYR A 315 -13.00 -8.56 6.48
C TYR A 315 -13.30 -7.15 7.01
N VAL A 316 -12.70 -6.12 6.41
CA VAL A 316 -12.91 -4.74 6.82
C VAL A 316 -14.38 -4.34 6.71
N ILE A 317 -15.05 -4.70 5.62
CA ILE A 317 -16.49 -4.42 5.44
C ILE A 317 -17.30 -5.13 6.53
N VAL A 318 -17.00 -6.38 6.85
CA VAL A 318 -17.66 -7.11 7.95
C VAL A 318 -17.46 -6.41 9.28
N PHE A 319 -16.23 -5.97 9.60
CA PHE A 319 -15.95 -5.20 10.83
C PHE A 319 -16.72 -3.88 10.85
N CYS A 320 -16.81 -3.18 9.72
CA CYS A 320 -17.60 -1.97 9.57
C CYS A 320 -19.09 -2.21 9.84
N MET A 321 -19.63 -3.29 9.32
CA MET A 321 -21.05 -3.65 9.52
C MET A 321 -21.35 -4.01 10.98
N LEU A 322 -20.46 -4.77 11.63
CA LEU A 322 -20.58 -5.08 13.05
C LEU A 322 -20.47 -3.83 13.93
N ALA A 323 -19.53 -2.96 13.63
CA ALA A 323 -19.35 -1.68 14.33
C ALA A 323 -20.57 -0.76 14.18
N SER A 324 -21.14 -0.69 12.97
CA SER A 324 -22.37 0.04 12.68
C SER A 324 -23.55 -0.50 13.47
N PHE A 325 -23.72 -1.83 13.49
CA PHE A 325 -24.76 -2.47 14.27
C PHE A 325 -24.65 -2.12 15.75
N LEU A 326 -23.46 -2.27 16.34
CA LEU A 326 -23.21 -1.92 17.73
C LEU A 326 -23.49 -0.44 18.02
N SER A 327 -23.01 0.46 17.16
CA SER A 327 -23.26 1.89 17.28
C SER A 327 -24.77 2.23 17.19
N ALA A 328 -25.47 1.61 16.26
CA ALA A 328 -26.90 1.84 16.04
C ALA A 328 -27.75 1.44 17.26
N ILE A 329 -27.41 0.34 17.93
CA ILE A 329 -28.17 -0.13 19.09
C ILE A 329 -27.74 0.47 20.43
N THR A 330 -26.58 1.19 20.46
CA THR A 330 -26.06 1.78 21.71
C THR A 330 -26.00 3.31 21.61
N ILE A 331 -25.25 3.86 20.67
CA ILE A 331 -24.99 5.30 20.58
C ILE A 331 -26.23 6.06 20.10
N VAL A 332 -26.94 5.53 19.08
CA VAL A 332 -28.12 6.21 18.54
C VAL A 332 -29.23 6.35 19.59
N PRO A 333 -29.70 5.31 20.30
CA PRO A 333 -30.72 5.48 21.31
C PRO A 333 -30.28 6.35 22.50
N LEU A 334 -28.99 6.28 22.88
CA LEU A 334 -28.45 7.11 23.96
C LEU A 334 -28.44 8.60 23.59
N THR A 335 -27.96 8.92 22.41
CA THR A 335 -27.91 10.31 21.90
C THR A 335 -29.31 10.83 21.56
N TYR A 336 -30.24 9.96 21.12
CA TYR A 336 -31.64 10.30 20.93
C TYR A 336 -32.30 10.75 22.22
N MET A 337 -32.11 10.01 23.32
CA MET A 337 -32.58 10.39 24.65
C MET A 337 -31.94 11.70 25.13
N ALA A 338 -30.64 11.89 24.90
CA ALA A 338 -29.90 13.08 25.36
C ALA A 338 -30.29 14.35 24.61
N TYR A 339 -30.38 14.30 23.28
CA TYR A 339 -30.64 15.46 22.44
C TYR A 339 -32.11 15.79 22.23
N LYS A 340 -33.01 14.83 22.47
CA LYS A 340 -34.46 14.99 22.33
C LYS A 340 -34.83 15.63 20.99
N PRO A 341 -34.54 15.01 19.86
CA PRO A 341 -34.87 15.54 18.55
C PRO A 341 -36.38 15.52 18.34
N GLN A 342 -36.89 16.43 17.49
CA GLN A 342 -38.30 16.51 17.15
C GLN A 342 -38.45 16.45 15.64
N GLU A 343 -39.22 15.47 15.16
CA GLU A 343 -39.57 15.43 13.75
C GLU A 343 -40.42 16.65 13.39
N ARG A 344 -40.00 17.43 12.42
CA ARG A 344 -40.76 18.58 11.96
C ARG A 344 -41.61 18.17 10.75
N MET A 345 -42.92 18.30 10.88
CA MET A 345 -43.87 18.05 9.80
C MET A 345 -43.63 18.90 8.52
N GLN A 346 -42.79 19.94 8.60
CA GLN A 346 -42.41 20.81 7.48
C GLN A 346 -40.96 20.61 7.04
N ALA A 347 -40.46 19.40 7.07
CA ALA A 347 -39.14 19.09 6.51
C ALA A 347 -39.09 19.47 5.02
N PRO A 348 -37.95 19.99 4.53
CA PRO A 348 -37.82 20.43 3.12
C PRO A 348 -38.23 19.37 2.10
N MET A 349 -38.04 18.09 2.43
CA MET A 349 -38.36 16.95 1.56
C MET A 349 -39.82 16.46 1.67
N SER A 350 -40.63 16.93 2.64
CA SER A 350 -42.01 16.43 2.83
C SER A 350 -42.88 16.62 1.58
N ARG A 351 -42.90 17.80 0.99
CA ARG A 351 -43.69 18.12 -0.21
C ARG A 351 -43.26 17.33 -1.47
N PRO A 352 -41.98 17.22 -1.84
CA PRO A 352 -41.54 16.34 -2.91
C PRO A 352 -41.88 14.88 -2.65
N MET A 353 -41.70 14.40 -1.41
CA MET A 353 -42.02 13.03 -1.03
C MET A 353 -43.52 12.69 -1.17
N GLU A 354 -44.42 13.59 -0.76
CA GLU A 354 -45.85 13.43 -0.98
C GLU A 354 -46.21 13.27 -2.47
N ARG A 355 -45.54 14.05 -3.34
CA ARG A 355 -45.75 13.93 -4.80
C ARG A 355 -45.31 12.56 -5.31
N ILE A 356 -44.14 12.08 -4.87
CA ILE A 356 -43.62 10.75 -5.24
C ILE A 356 -44.59 9.67 -4.73
N GLN A 357 -45.01 9.75 -3.46
CA GLN A 357 -45.95 8.80 -2.87
C GLN A 357 -47.31 8.77 -3.61
N ASN A 358 -47.83 9.94 -3.96
CA ASN A 358 -49.06 10.03 -4.72
C ASN A 358 -48.90 9.48 -6.14
N GLY A 359 -47.76 9.69 -6.79
CA GLY A 359 -47.40 9.07 -8.06
C GLY A 359 -47.38 7.53 -7.95
N TYR A 360 -46.65 7.02 -6.94
CA TYR A 360 -46.57 5.59 -6.64
C TYR A 360 -47.96 4.95 -6.39
N ARG A 361 -48.79 5.59 -5.52
CA ARG A 361 -50.16 5.14 -5.26
C ARG A 361 -51.05 5.05 -6.52
N ARG A 362 -50.81 5.92 -7.49
CA ARG A 362 -51.56 5.94 -8.77
C ARG A 362 -51.10 4.85 -9.74
N ILE A 363 -49.77 4.57 -9.77
CA ILE A 363 -49.17 3.63 -10.71
C ILE A 363 -49.33 2.17 -10.21
N MET A 364 -49.20 1.97 -8.90
CA MET A 364 -49.13 0.63 -8.30
C MET A 364 -50.37 -0.28 -8.60
N PRO A 365 -51.62 0.20 -8.53
CA PRO A 365 -52.77 -0.64 -8.87
C PRO A 365 -52.74 -1.16 -10.32
N GLY A 366 -52.26 -0.31 -11.25
CA GLY A 366 -52.08 -0.70 -12.65
C GLY A 366 -51.04 -1.79 -12.83
N LEU A 367 -49.92 -1.64 -12.12
CA LEU A 367 -48.83 -2.62 -12.13
C LEU A 367 -49.27 -3.97 -11.53
N LEU A 368 -49.95 -3.95 -10.40
CA LEU A 368 -50.47 -5.17 -9.75
C LEU A 368 -51.50 -5.93 -10.59
N ASN A 369 -52.33 -5.23 -11.37
CA ASN A 369 -53.27 -5.84 -12.29
C ASN A 369 -52.57 -6.55 -13.47
N HIS A 370 -51.38 -6.12 -13.84
CA HIS A 370 -50.61 -6.65 -14.96
C HIS A 370 -49.33 -7.38 -14.50
N LYS A 371 -49.37 -8.06 -13.34
CA LYS A 371 -48.24 -8.73 -12.70
C LYS A 371 -47.41 -9.64 -13.63
N ALA A 372 -48.12 -10.38 -14.53
CA ALA A 372 -47.43 -11.26 -15.49
C ALA A 372 -46.56 -10.47 -16.49
N ILE A 373 -47.02 -9.30 -16.94
CA ILE A 373 -46.27 -8.45 -17.86
C ILE A 373 -44.99 -7.92 -17.18
N ILE A 374 -45.09 -7.53 -15.89
CA ILE A 374 -43.97 -7.02 -15.12
C ILE A 374 -42.92 -8.13 -14.89
N MET A 375 -43.40 -9.35 -14.54
CA MET A 375 -42.49 -10.49 -14.39
C MET A 375 -41.76 -10.82 -15.70
N ILE A 376 -42.46 -10.83 -16.82
CA ILE A 376 -41.85 -11.06 -18.14
C ILE A 376 -40.87 -9.95 -18.47
N ALA A 377 -41.23 -8.68 -18.24
CA ALA A 377 -40.35 -7.55 -18.49
C ALA A 377 -39.09 -7.61 -17.63
N SER A 378 -39.20 -7.99 -16.35
CA SER A 378 -38.01 -8.14 -15.47
C SER A 378 -37.09 -9.27 -15.94
N VAL A 379 -37.62 -10.39 -16.40
CA VAL A 379 -36.83 -11.50 -16.96
C VAL A 379 -36.11 -11.06 -18.24
N ILE A 380 -36.84 -10.37 -19.14
CA ILE A 380 -36.22 -9.83 -20.36
C ILE A 380 -35.09 -8.86 -20.04
N LEU A 381 -35.27 -8.01 -19.03
CA LEU A 381 -34.23 -7.05 -18.59
C LEU A 381 -32.98 -7.77 -18.06
N VAL A 382 -33.17 -8.84 -17.28
CA VAL A 382 -32.04 -9.66 -16.78
C VAL A 382 -31.32 -10.35 -17.95
N ILE A 383 -32.06 -10.91 -18.91
CA ILE A 383 -31.47 -11.53 -20.09
C ILE A 383 -30.72 -10.51 -20.93
N ALA A 384 -31.30 -9.34 -21.16
CA ALA A 384 -30.60 -8.24 -21.88
C ALA A 384 -29.34 -7.78 -21.17
N ALA A 385 -29.39 -7.62 -19.85
CA ALA A 385 -28.23 -7.29 -19.04
C ALA A 385 -27.09 -8.34 -19.15
N TYR A 386 -27.47 -9.64 -19.15
CA TYR A 386 -26.53 -10.74 -19.36
C TYR A 386 -25.82 -10.66 -20.73
N PHE A 387 -26.59 -10.42 -21.81
CA PHE A 387 -26.01 -10.28 -23.13
C PHE A 387 -25.11 -9.03 -23.28
N LEU A 388 -25.50 -7.92 -22.65
CA LEU A 388 -24.65 -6.72 -22.62
C LEU A 388 -23.35 -6.97 -21.84
N ALA A 389 -23.43 -7.62 -20.68
CA ALA A 389 -22.28 -7.96 -19.87
C ALA A 389 -21.33 -8.96 -20.56
N SER A 390 -21.86 -9.90 -21.35
CA SER A 390 -21.04 -10.89 -22.06
C SER A 390 -20.17 -10.29 -23.18
N GLY A 391 -20.46 -9.07 -23.61
CA GLY A 391 -19.66 -8.31 -24.57
C GLY A 391 -18.61 -7.38 -23.96
N MET A 392 -18.50 -7.35 -22.62
CA MET A 392 -17.51 -6.52 -21.94
C MET A 392 -16.15 -7.23 -21.91
N GLU A 393 -15.10 -6.47 -22.15
CA GLU A 393 -13.72 -6.95 -21.98
C GLU A 393 -13.45 -7.21 -20.51
N THR A 394 -12.76 -8.32 -20.22
CA THR A 394 -12.43 -8.73 -18.84
C THR A 394 -10.96 -8.49 -18.58
N GLU A 395 -10.66 -7.53 -17.74
CA GLU A 395 -9.32 -7.23 -17.25
C GLU A 395 -9.28 -7.36 -15.72
N LEU A 396 -8.16 -7.83 -15.19
CA LEU A 396 -7.99 -7.94 -13.73
C LEU A 396 -7.76 -6.57 -13.10
N MET A 397 -6.98 -5.73 -13.78
CA MET A 397 -6.69 -4.34 -13.39
C MET A 397 -6.62 -3.49 -14.66
N THR A 398 -7.22 -2.32 -14.64
CA THR A 398 -7.00 -1.32 -15.68
C THR A 398 -5.54 -0.87 -15.63
N ALA A 399 -4.91 -0.71 -16.81
CA ALA A 399 -3.58 -0.14 -16.89
C ALA A 399 -3.62 1.29 -16.35
N ASP A 400 -2.96 1.49 -15.22
CA ASP A 400 -2.82 2.83 -14.64
C ASP A 400 -1.71 3.56 -15.39
N ASP A 401 -1.98 4.76 -15.85
CA ASP A 401 -0.96 5.61 -16.47
C ASP A 401 -0.05 6.16 -15.37
N THR A 402 0.97 5.38 -15.03
CA THR A 402 1.99 5.78 -14.05
C THR A 402 3.01 6.76 -14.62
N GLY A 403 2.87 7.19 -15.88
CA GLY A 403 3.87 8.00 -16.58
C GLY A 403 5.18 7.26 -16.86
N THR A 404 5.20 5.93 -16.65
CA THR A 404 6.39 5.10 -16.86
C THR A 404 6.29 4.39 -18.20
N VAL A 405 7.29 4.58 -19.05
CA VAL A 405 7.44 3.86 -20.32
C VAL A 405 8.58 2.85 -20.17
N SER A 406 8.27 1.57 -20.27
CA SER A 406 9.27 0.50 -20.27
C SER A 406 9.50 0.03 -21.72
N VAL A 407 10.73 0.12 -22.18
CA VAL A 407 11.15 -0.37 -23.50
C VAL A 407 12.22 -1.44 -23.30
N SER A 408 11.91 -2.67 -23.67
CA SER A 408 12.88 -3.77 -23.68
C SER A 408 13.43 -3.96 -25.08
N ILE A 409 14.75 -3.87 -25.23
CA ILE A 409 15.42 -4.08 -26.51
C ILE A 409 16.32 -5.31 -26.37
N GLU A 410 15.98 -6.37 -27.06
CA GLU A 410 16.80 -7.57 -27.14
C GLU A 410 17.70 -7.45 -28.41
N THR A 411 19.01 -7.35 -28.19
CA THR A 411 20.00 -7.36 -29.29
C THR A 411 20.55 -8.78 -29.46
N ARG A 412 20.62 -9.23 -30.73
CA ARG A 412 21.23 -10.52 -31.10
C ARG A 412 22.73 -10.44 -31.09
#